data_51247d8d5ebad55595a6e1390bb4014e
#
_entry.id   51247d8d5ebad55595a6e1390bb4014e
#
_cell.length_a   1.000
_cell.length_b   1.000
_cell.length_c   1.000
_cell.angle_alpha   90.00
_cell.angle_beta   90.00
_cell.angle_gamma   90.00
#
_symmetry.space_group_name_H-M   'P 1'
#
loop_
_entity.id
_entity.type
_entity.pdbx_description
1 polymer ?
#
loop_
_entity_poly.entity_id
_entity_poly.type
_entity_poly.pdbx_seq_one_letter_code
_entity_poly.pdbx_strand_id
1 'polypeptide(L)' 'MTRYTFRIRQGSHSTDVPVDLPDDNAAWDEAAMVCSDMIRDTVARLKDSPEWRLEVVDKSGTVRHLFRVTAETFDP' A
#
# COMPACT_ATOMS: atom_id res chain seq x y z
N MET A 1 -7.58 -8.15 -18.88
CA MET A 1 -7.28 -7.32 -17.71
C MET A 1 -8.11 -7.75 -16.52
N THR A 2 -7.53 -7.75 -15.37
CA THR A 2 -8.19 -8.12 -14.12
C THR A 2 -8.32 -6.88 -13.25
N ARG A 3 -9.48 -6.70 -12.60
CA ARG A 3 -9.70 -5.60 -11.68
C ARG A 3 -9.12 -5.94 -10.31
N TYR A 4 -8.27 -5.05 -9.81
CA TYR A 4 -7.75 -5.08 -8.44
C TYR A 4 -8.18 -3.83 -7.72
N THR A 5 -8.18 -3.89 -6.39
CA THR A 5 -8.37 -2.71 -5.55
C THR A 5 -7.11 -2.54 -4.70
N PHE A 6 -6.50 -1.38 -4.80
CA PHE A 6 -5.40 -1.00 -3.92
C PHE A 6 -6.01 -0.31 -2.71
N ARG A 7 -5.93 -0.96 -1.57
CA ARG A 7 -6.48 -0.45 -0.32
C ARG A 7 -5.34 0.13 0.51
N ILE A 8 -5.30 1.47 0.59
CA ILE A 8 -4.22 2.20 1.24
C ILE A 8 -4.71 2.69 2.58
N ARG A 9 -3.98 2.38 3.63
CA ARG A 9 -4.33 2.78 5.00
C ARG A 9 -3.14 3.40 5.68
N GLN A 10 -3.40 4.51 6.40
CA GLN A 10 -2.41 5.18 7.24
C GLN A 10 -3.16 5.83 8.42
N GLY A 11 -2.93 5.30 9.63
CA GLY A 11 -3.68 5.73 10.79
C GLY A 11 -5.17 5.50 10.59
N SER A 12 -5.97 6.56 10.73
CA SER A 12 -7.42 6.51 10.52
C SER A 12 -7.82 6.74 9.07
N HIS A 13 -6.88 7.06 8.19
CA HIS A 13 -7.15 7.30 6.78
C HIS A 13 -7.16 6.00 5.99
N SER A 14 -8.15 5.87 5.11
CA SER A 14 -8.27 4.70 4.24
C SER A 14 -8.76 5.17 2.87
N THR A 15 -8.10 4.68 1.83
CA THR A 15 -8.44 5.02 0.45
C THR A 15 -8.42 3.74 -0.38
N ASP A 16 -9.45 3.53 -1.17
CA ASP A 16 -9.53 2.39 -2.08
C ASP A 16 -9.43 2.90 -3.52
N VAL A 17 -8.49 2.35 -4.28
CA VAL A 17 -8.26 2.75 -5.67
C VAL A 17 -8.40 1.53 -6.58
N PRO A 18 -9.40 1.52 -7.47
CA PRO A 18 -9.53 0.42 -8.44
C PRO A 18 -8.50 0.56 -9.55
N VAL A 19 -7.91 -0.57 -9.94
CA VAL A 19 -6.86 -0.62 -10.96
C VAL A 19 -7.08 -1.86 -11.82
N ASP A 20 -6.95 -1.71 -13.13
CA ASP A 20 -7.02 -2.86 -14.06
C ASP A 20 -5.61 -3.22 -14.49
N LEU A 21 -5.22 -4.46 -14.23
CA LEU A 21 -3.86 -4.96 -14.51
C LEU A 21 -3.94 -6.37 -15.08
N PRO A 22 -2.94 -6.79 -15.87
CA PRO A 22 -2.97 -8.10 -16.52
C PRO A 22 -3.03 -9.29 -15.56
N ASP A 23 -2.23 -9.24 -14.48
CA ASP A 23 -2.08 -10.38 -13.57
C ASP A 23 -1.53 -9.93 -12.22
N ASP A 24 -1.37 -10.87 -11.29
CA ASP A 24 -0.88 -10.62 -9.93
C ASP A 24 0.54 -10.03 -9.94
N ASN A 25 1.35 -10.44 -10.90
CA ASN A 25 2.73 -9.98 -11.01
C ASN A 25 2.77 -8.48 -11.36
N ALA A 26 1.96 -8.07 -12.33
CA ALA A 26 1.83 -6.66 -12.70
C ALA A 26 1.25 -5.84 -11.53
N ALA A 27 0.32 -6.43 -10.77
CA ALA A 27 -0.26 -5.78 -9.60
C ALA A 27 0.80 -5.56 -8.53
N TRP A 28 1.70 -6.52 -8.33
CA TRP A 28 2.81 -6.37 -7.38
C TRP A 28 3.73 -5.22 -7.80
N ASP A 29 4.11 -5.19 -9.08
CA ASP A 29 5.00 -4.15 -9.61
C ASP A 29 4.39 -2.76 -9.44
N GLU A 30 3.12 -2.61 -9.76
CA GLU A 30 2.42 -1.33 -9.62
C GLU A 30 2.33 -0.90 -8.16
N ALA A 31 2.01 -1.83 -7.27
CA ALA A 31 1.95 -1.55 -5.84
C ALA A 31 3.31 -1.14 -5.28
N ALA A 32 4.39 -1.78 -5.75
CA ALA A 32 5.75 -1.42 -5.34
C ALA A 32 6.09 0.02 -5.74
N MET A 33 5.65 0.46 -6.92
CA MET A 33 5.85 1.85 -7.35
C MET A 33 5.08 2.82 -6.47
N VAL A 34 3.83 2.50 -6.14
CA VAL A 34 3.03 3.34 -5.24
C VAL A 34 3.70 3.44 -3.87
N CYS A 35 4.21 2.31 -3.36
CA CYS A 35 4.93 2.28 -2.09
C CYS A 35 6.18 3.16 -2.12
N SER A 36 6.94 3.10 -3.21
CA SER A 36 8.14 3.92 -3.38
C SER A 36 7.82 5.42 -3.39
N ASP A 37 6.76 5.79 -4.10
CA ASP A 37 6.32 7.18 -4.16
C ASP A 37 5.86 7.67 -2.77
N MET A 38 5.15 6.81 -2.03
CA MET A 38 4.72 7.13 -0.68
C MET A 38 5.90 7.38 0.24
N ILE A 39 6.92 6.53 0.19
CA ILE A 39 8.12 6.69 1.02
C ILE A 39 8.77 8.04 0.75
N ARG A 40 8.88 8.43 -0.53
CA ARG A 40 9.49 9.69 -0.90
C ARG A 40 8.68 10.89 -0.40
N ASP A 41 7.36 10.82 -0.54
CA ASP A 41 6.50 11.99 -0.33
C ASP A 41 5.98 12.12 1.10
N THR A 42 5.81 11.00 1.81
CA THR A 42 5.08 11.01 3.08
C THR A 42 5.81 10.35 4.23
N VAL A 43 7.09 10.00 4.08
CA VAL A 43 7.84 9.33 5.15
C VAL A 43 7.85 10.12 6.45
N ALA A 44 7.85 11.47 6.38
CA ALA A 44 7.84 12.32 7.56
C ALA A 44 6.57 12.14 8.39
N ARG A 45 5.46 11.75 7.77
CA ARG A 45 4.17 11.54 8.46
C ARG A 45 4.14 10.25 9.25
N LEU A 46 5.11 9.37 9.06
CA LEU A 46 5.19 8.12 9.83
C LEU A 46 5.50 8.37 11.30
N LYS A 47 5.93 9.58 11.67
CA LYS A 47 6.06 9.96 13.07
C LYS A 47 4.72 9.98 13.78
N ASP A 48 3.67 10.43 13.09
CA ASP A 48 2.33 10.58 13.66
C ASP A 48 1.48 9.33 13.41
N SER A 49 1.72 8.65 12.30
CA SER A 49 1.01 7.43 11.92
C SER A 49 2.06 6.37 11.62
N PRO A 50 2.42 5.53 12.60
CA PRO A 50 3.60 4.68 12.52
C PRO A 50 3.55 3.58 11.47
N GLU A 51 2.40 3.32 10.88
CA GLU A 51 2.29 2.28 9.86
C GLU A 51 1.53 2.78 8.64
N TRP A 52 2.11 2.52 7.47
CA TRP A 52 1.46 2.69 6.18
C TRP A 52 1.28 1.30 5.56
N ARG A 53 0.08 1.03 5.04
CA ARG A 53 -0.23 -0.26 4.46
C ARG A 53 -0.87 -0.09 3.09
N LEU A 54 -0.48 -0.98 2.17
CA LEU A 54 -1.15 -1.11 0.89
C LEU A 54 -1.50 -2.58 0.69
N GLU A 55 -2.79 -2.88 0.62
CA GLU A 55 -3.27 -4.22 0.31
C GLU A 55 -3.68 -4.24 -1.16
N VAL A 56 -3.20 -5.23 -1.89
CA VAL A 56 -3.66 -5.50 -3.26
C VAL A 56 -4.71 -6.58 -3.16
N VAL A 57 -5.95 -6.21 -3.44
CA VAL A 57 -7.12 -7.09 -3.29
C VAL A 57 -7.66 -7.42 -4.67
N ASP A 58 -7.91 -8.70 -4.94
CA ASP A 58 -8.45 -9.10 -6.22
C ASP A 58 -9.98 -8.91 -6.25
N LYS A 59 -10.57 -9.22 -7.40
CA LYS A 59 -12.01 -9.02 -7.61
C LYS A 59 -12.89 -9.88 -6.72
N SER A 60 -12.34 -10.94 -6.12
CA SER A 60 -13.07 -11.81 -5.20
C SER A 60 -12.95 -11.35 -3.73
N GLY A 61 -12.19 -10.28 -3.49
CA GLY A 61 -11.97 -9.76 -2.14
C GLY A 61 -10.80 -10.42 -1.42
N THR A 62 -9.98 -11.21 -2.13
CA THR A 62 -8.82 -11.87 -1.54
C THR A 62 -7.61 -10.96 -1.61
N VAL A 63 -6.90 -10.79 -0.50
CA VAL A 63 -5.65 -10.04 -0.47
C VAL A 63 -4.58 -10.87 -1.16
N ARG A 64 -4.02 -10.32 -2.24
CA ARG A 64 -2.98 -10.98 -3.02
C ARG A 64 -1.58 -10.56 -2.61
N HIS A 65 -1.42 -9.30 -2.23
CA HIS A 65 -0.13 -8.75 -1.77
C HIS A 65 -0.38 -7.75 -0.65
N LEU A 66 0.57 -7.63 0.25
CA LEU A 66 0.53 -6.64 1.32
C LEU A 66 1.89 -5.96 1.40
N PHE A 67 1.90 -4.64 1.28
CA PHE A 67 3.08 -3.82 1.52
C PHE A 67 2.85 -3.07 2.82
N ARG A 68 3.84 -3.13 3.70
CA ARG A 68 3.75 -2.50 5.02
C ARG A 68 5.03 -1.71 5.28
N VAL A 69 4.88 -0.43 5.62
CA VAL A 69 6.01 0.44 5.94
C VAL A 69 5.80 0.98 7.35
N THR A 70 6.79 0.78 8.21
CA THR A 70 6.76 1.27 9.57
C THR A 70 8.05 2.05 9.86
N ALA A 71 7.97 2.98 10.80
CA ALA A 71 9.15 3.68 11.29
C ALA A 71 9.16 3.55 12.81
N GLU A 72 10.33 3.23 13.36
CA GLU A 72 10.51 3.07 14.80
C GLU A 72 11.68 3.92 15.25
N THR A 73 11.54 4.52 16.42
CA THR A 73 12.62 5.28 17.05
C THR A 73 12.96 4.62 18.37
N PHE A 74 14.23 4.37 18.56
CA PHE A 74 14.71 3.72 19.79
C PHE A 74 15.45 4.76 20.64
N ASP A 75 15.08 4.84 21.90
CA ASP A 75 15.78 5.71 22.85
C ASP A 75 17.12 5.06 23.23
N PRO A 76 18.18 5.87 23.44
CA PRO A 76 19.48 5.36 23.84
C PRO A 76 19.48 4.68 25.20
#